data_4ccaaff128a1f3333464438dfb5b2a13
#
_entry.id   4ccaaff128a1f3333464438dfb5b2a13
#
_cell.length_a   1.000
_cell.length_b   1.000
_cell.length_c   1.000
_cell.angle_alpha   90.00
_cell.angle_beta   90.00
_cell.angle_gamma   90.00
#
_symmetry.space_group_name_H-M   'P 1'
#
loop_
_entity.id
_entity.type
_entity.pdbx_description
1 polymer ?
#
loop_
_entity_poly.entity_id
_entity_poly.type
_entity_poly.pdbx_seq_one_letter_code
_entity_poly.pdbx_strand_id
1 'polypeptide(L)'
;SLGPTQQAVIQVVKGADANTTTGEGTFTFFSTPSAYVFKMLNSGFGDNIVKTEFSEVPTMANGAETLSALASKDAEGNLYIALVNADRDRDRNIALQIEGTDVAGNKMTIQKLETDSITAANTPEEPTAVQVTEDAEVELEGNPIINLKKHSFVIVRIAKAVEPEADKSELQAAVDAVAGLNEAYYENFDVIADELAAANEVLADGKATQEQVNEALTNLEAAKAELIMKDAEYGKVDAAIAEAEKLNKKDYKDFSKVEEAIAAVVRGKKIDEQTEVDAMAQRIED
;
A
#
# COMPACT_ATOMS: atom_id res chain seq x y z
N SER A 1 6.42 32.81 -50.04
CA SER A 1 5.72 32.07 -49.00
C SER A 1 6.67 30.98 -48.52
N LEU A 2 7.15 31.13 -47.31
CA LEU A 2 7.83 30.03 -46.61
C LEU A 2 6.71 29.04 -46.30
N GLY A 3 6.75 27.87 -46.93
CA GLY A 3 5.86 26.79 -46.59
C GLY A 3 5.97 26.47 -45.09
N PRO A 4 4.94 25.92 -44.47
CA PRO A 4 4.99 25.58 -43.07
C PRO A 4 6.17 24.63 -42.83
N THR A 5 7.12 25.07 -42.00
CA THR A 5 8.19 24.20 -41.57
C THR A 5 7.57 23.17 -40.64
N GLN A 6 7.39 21.96 -41.13
CA GLN A 6 6.81 20.84 -40.39
C GLN A 6 7.59 20.47 -39.10
N GLN A 7 8.67 21.17 -38.79
CA GLN A 7 9.53 20.97 -37.65
C GLN A 7 9.24 21.90 -36.46
N ALA A 8 8.34 22.87 -36.63
CA ALA A 8 8.00 23.77 -35.52
C ALA A 8 7.12 23.04 -34.48
N VAL A 9 7.45 23.18 -33.22
CA VAL A 9 6.66 22.65 -32.08
C VAL A 9 5.36 23.44 -31.92
N ILE A 10 5.43 24.77 -32.12
CA ILE A 10 4.30 25.69 -32.13
C ILE A 10 4.32 26.43 -33.46
N GLN A 11 3.18 26.51 -34.13
CA GLN A 11 3.01 27.34 -35.29
C GLN A 11 2.28 28.63 -34.95
N VAL A 12 2.65 29.68 -35.63
CA VAL A 12 2.04 31.00 -35.54
C VAL A 12 1.54 31.42 -36.87
N VAL A 13 0.26 31.73 -36.97
CA VAL A 13 -0.34 32.33 -38.17
C VAL A 13 -0.72 33.76 -37.86
N LYS A 14 -0.26 34.66 -38.68
CA LYS A 14 -0.57 36.08 -38.54
C LYS A 14 -1.86 36.43 -39.26
N GLY A 15 -2.75 37.17 -38.62
CA GLY A 15 -3.91 37.77 -39.23
C GLY A 15 -3.54 38.87 -40.23
N ALA A 16 -4.50 39.30 -41.04
CA ALA A 16 -4.30 40.36 -42.01
C ALA A 16 -3.95 41.74 -41.36
N ASP A 17 -4.36 41.90 -40.12
CA ASP A 17 -4.11 43.09 -39.27
C ASP A 17 -2.78 43.00 -38.48
N ALA A 18 -2.05 41.88 -38.57
CA ALA A 18 -0.88 41.65 -37.76
C ALA A 18 0.38 42.35 -38.31
N ASN A 19 1.04 43.08 -37.44
CA ASN A 19 2.35 43.70 -37.68
C ASN A 19 3.45 42.92 -36.94
N THR A 20 4.27 42.22 -37.68
CA THR A 20 5.37 41.41 -37.12
C THR A 20 6.51 42.22 -36.52
N THR A 21 6.59 43.51 -36.85
CA THR A 21 7.65 44.40 -36.31
C THR A 21 7.26 44.96 -34.96
N THR A 22 5.99 45.33 -34.76
CA THR A 22 5.49 45.88 -33.51
C THR A 22 4.87 44.83 -32.59
N GLY A 23 4.53 43.65 -33.11
CA GLY A 23 3.81 42.63 -32.37
C GLY A 23 2.31 42.91 -32.19
N GLU A 24 1.80 43.95 -32.89
CA GLU A 24 0.39 44.34 -32.83
C GLU A 24 -0.47 43.54 -33.84
N GLY A 25 -1.75 43.37 -33.54
CA GLY A 25 -2.71 42.67 -34.39
C GLY A 25 -2.95 41.21 -33.95
N THR A 26 -3.63 40.47 -34.82
CA THR A 26 -4.07 39.11 -34.52
C THR A 26 -2.99 38.06 -34.86
N PHE A 27 -2.60 37.24 -33.87
CA PHE A 27 -1.75 36.08 -34.06
C PHE A 27 -2.43 34.85 -33.50
N THR A 28 -2.56 33.80 -34.30
CA THR A 28 -3.11 32.52 -33.87
C THR A 28 -1.98 31.51 -33.62
N PHE A 29 -1.92 30.96 -32.46
CA PHE A 29 -0.94 29.97 -32.05
C PHE A 29 -1.61 28.60 -31.95
N PHE A 30 -0.96 27.55 -32.45
CA PHE A 30 -1.44 26.19 -32.29
C PHE A 30 -0.27 25.20 -32.23
N SER A 31 -0.49 24.12 -31.49
CA SER A 31 0.49 23.06 -31.34
C SER A 31 0.51 22.14 -32.55
N THR A 32 1.70 21.76 -32.99
CA THR A 32 1.84 20.73 -34.03
C THR A 32 1.76 19.34 -33.38
N PRO A 33 1.55 18.25 -34.16
CA PRO A 33 1.64 16.90 -33.65
C PRO A 33 2.97 16.61 -32.91
N SER A 34 4.09 17.19 -33.39
CA SER A 34 5.39 17.07 -32.72
C SER A 34 5.40 17.67 -31.31
N ALA A 35 4.65 18.76 -31.09
CA ALA A 35 4.52 19.34 -29.73
C ALA A 35 3.90 18.35 -28.75
N TYR A 36 2.91 17.60 -29.20
CA TYR A 36 2.27 16.59 -28.37
C TYR A 36 3.22 15.42 -28.04
N VAL A 37 4.07 14.99 -28.99
CA VAL A 37 5.10 13.96 -28.71
C VAL A 37 6.05 14.46 -27.61
N PHE A 38 6.56 15.69 -27.70
CA PHE A 38 7.41 16.28 -26.68
C PHE A 38 6.69 16.39 -25.33
N LYS A 39 5.42 16.80 -25.34
CA LYS A 39 4.61 16.88 -24.12
C LYS A 39 4.44 15.50 -23.48
N MET A 40 4.07 14.48 -24.23
CA MET A 40 3.90 13.11 -23.75
C MET A 40 5.18 12.56 -23.16
N LEU A 41 6.33 12.72 -23.82
CA LEU A 41 7.63 12.27 -23.31
C LEU A 41 8.04 13.02 -22.05
N ASN A 42 7.80 14.33 -21.99
CA ASN A 42 8.23 15.15 -20.85
C ASN A 42 7.36 14.96 -19.59
N SER A 43 6.09 14.60 -19.77
CA SER A 43 5.13 14.44 -18.66
C SER A 43 4.82 12.98 -18.30
N GLY A 44 5.24 12.02 -19.11
CA GLY A 44 4.85 10.63 -19.01
C GLY A 44 6.02 9.66 -19.14
N PHE A 45 7.23 10.05 -18.69
CA PHE A 45 8.39 9.19 -18.76
C PHE A 45 9.15 9.20 -17.41
N GLY A 46 9.61 8.03 -16.96
CA GLY A 46 10.36 7.91 -15.71
C GLY A 46 11.86 8.26 -15.89
N ASP A 47 12.53 8.46 -14.77
CA ASP A 47 13.94 8.92 -14.75
C ASP A 47 14.97 7.83 -15.09
N ASN A 48 14.59 6.55 -14.99
CA ASN A 48 15.49 5.43 -15.21
C ASN A 48 15.12 4.66 -16.47
N ILE A 49 16.00 4.64 -17.45
CA ILE A 49 15.80 3.89 -18.69
C ILE A 49 15.88 2.39 -18.40
N VAL A 50 14.95 1.62 -18.94
CA VAL A 50 14.86 0.17 -18.86
C VAL A 50 15.29 -0.44 -20.20
N LYS A 51 16.01 -1.55 -20.18
CA LYS A 51 16.38 -2.27 -21.39
C LYS A 51 15.12 -2.70 -22.15
N THR A 52 15.14 -2.43 -23.45
CA THR A 52 14.02 -2.74 -24.36
C THR A 52 14.58 -3.51 -25.56
N GLU A 53 13.98 -4.62 -25.90
CA GLU A 53 14.33 -5.45 -27.03
C GLU A 53 13.07 -5.86 -27.82
N PHE A 54 13.19 -5.95 -29.13
CA PHE A 54 12.18 -6.56 -29.99
C PHE A 54 12.67 -7.95 -30.43
N SER A 55 11.78 -8.95 -30.40
CA SER A 55 12.08 -10.27 -30.99
C SER A 55 12.08 -10.23 -32.51
N GLU A 56 11.19 -9.44 -33.10
CA GLU A 56 11.07 -9.24 -34.54
C GLU A 56 10.66 -7.80 -34.83
N VAL A 57 11.36 -7.11 -35.73
CA VAL A 57 11.01 -5.77 -36.20
C VAL A 57 10.71 -5.81 -37.70
N PRO A 58 9.47 -5.50 -38.09
CA PRO A 58 9.13 -5.37 -39.50
C PRO A 58 9.88 -4.18 -40.13
N THR A 59 10.32 -4.36 -41.34
CA THR A 59 11.03 -3.32 -42.10
C THR A 59 10.21 -2.84 -43.30
N MET A 60 10.41 -1.58 -43.69
CA MET A 60 9.96 -1.02 -44.96
C MET A 60 10.80 -1.53 -46.14
N ALA A 61 10.36 -1.30 -47.36
CA ALA A 61 11.08 -1.70 -48.57
C ALA A 61 12.51 -1.14 -48.68
N ASN A 62 12.81 -0.03 -48.01
CA ASN A 62 14.13 0.58 -47.91
C ASN A 62 14.98 0.04 -46.75
N GLY A 63 14.51 -0.98 -46.05
CA GLY A 63 15.19 -1.60 -44.89
C GLY A 63 15.04 -0.85 -43.57
N ALA A 64 14.32 0.26 -43.52
CA ALA A 64 14.08 0.97 -42.25
C ALA A 64 13.07 0.24 -41.39
N GLU A 65 13.35 0.15 -40.11
CA GLU A 65 12.44 -0.44 -39.12
C GLU A 65 11.17 0.39 -38.98
N THR A 66 10.03 -0.29 -38.83
CA THR A 66 8.71 0.36 -38.70
C THR A 66 8.26 0.52 -37.25
N LEU A 67 8.93 -0.16 -36.32
CA LEU A 67 8.62 -0.10 -34.89
C LEU A 67 9.82 0.41 -34.11
N SER A 68 9.54 1.23 -33.11
CA SER A 68 10.54 1.65 -32.13
C SER A 68 9.91 1.64 -30.74
N ALA A 69 10.71 1.32 -29.73
CA ALA A 69 10.30 1.35 -28.34
C ALA A 69 11.39 1.95 -27.44
N LEU A 70 10.96 2.63 -26.42
CA LEU A 70 11.79 3.08 -25.32
C LEU A 70 11.01 2.88 -24.02
N ALA A 71 11.62 2.29 -23.01
CA ALA A 71 10.98 2.09 -21.72
C ALA A 71 11.79 2.74 -20.59
N SER A 72 11.08 3.18 -19.57
CA SER A 72 11.64 3.75 -18.35
C SER A 72 10.80 3.37 -17.14
N LYS A 73 11.37 3.60 -15.95
CA LYS A 73 10.62 3.52 -14.69
C LYS A 73 10.93 4.74 -13.82
N ASP A 74 9.97 5.12 -12.99
CA ASP A 74 10.16 6.14 -11.97
C ASP A 74 10.65 5.54 -10.64
N ALA A 75 10.79 6.40 -9.61
CA ALA A 75 11.24 6.01 -8.28
C ALA A 75 10.21 5.11 -7.55
N GLU A 76 8.94 5.25 -7.87
CA GLU A 76 7.82 4.47 -7.32
C GLU A 76 7.71 3.08 -7.97
N GLY A 77 8.43 2.88 -9.09
CA GLY A 77 8.44 1.63 -9.84
C GLY A 77 7.37 1.53 -10.92
N ASN A 78 6.66 2.62 -11.23
CA ASN A 78 5.78 2.68 -12.39
C ASN A 78 6.60 2.54 -13.68
N LEU A 79 6.06 1.81 -14.65
CA LEU A 79 6.68 1.61 -15.96
C LEU A 79 6.04 2.54 -16.99
N TYR A 80 6.87 3.06 -17.87
CA TYR A 80 6.48 3.90 -18.98
C TYR A 80 7.11 3.35 -20.24
N ILE A 81 6.31 3.06 -21.27
CA ILE A 81 6.75 2.43 -22.50
C ILE A 81 6.26 3.28 -23.66
N ALA A 82 7.18 4.01 -24.29
CA ALA A 82 6.91 4.74 -25.53
C ALA A 82 7.05 3.79 -26.71
N LEU A 83 6.02 3.73 -27.54
CA LEU A 83 5.94 2.88 -28.72
C LEU A 83 5.64 3.74 -29.95
N VAL A 84 6.35 3.51 -31.04
CA VAL A 84 6.12 4.16 -32.34
C VAL A 84 5.81 3.10 -33.36
N ASN A 85 4.73 3.30 -34.11
CA ASN A 85 4.48 2.57 -35.33
C ASN A 85 4.60 3.54 -36.53
N ALA A 86 5.73 3.47 -37.23
CA ALA A 86 6.00 4.26 -38.43
C ALA A 86 5.51 3.60 -39.74
N ASP A 87 4.86 2.42 -39.63
CA ASP A 87 4.27 1.76 -40.82
C ASP A 87 3.16 2.63 -41.38
N ARG A 88 3.15 2.79 -42.69
CA ARG A 88 2.18 3.65 -43.39
C ARG A 88 0.83 2.98 -43.61
N ASP A 89 0.82 1.67 -43.62
CA ASP A 89 -0.30 0.89 -44.13
C ASP A 89 -0.89 -0.08 -43.11
N ARG A 90 -0.14 -0.41 -42.01
CA ARG A 90 -0.47 -1.51 -41.17
C ARG A 90 -0.49 -1.14 -39.68
N ASP A 91 -1.59 -1.46 -39.04
CA ASP A 91 -1.69 -1.53 -37.58
C ASP A 91 -0.87 -2.72 -37.06
N ARG A 92 -0.41 -2.64 -35.82
CA ARG A 92 0.42 -3.67 -35.18
C ARG A 92 -0.11 -4.01 -33.81
N ASN A 93 -0.08 -5.28 -33.45
CA ASN A 93 -0.29 -5.73 -32.09
C ASN A 93 1.07 -6.07 -31.47
N ILE A 94 1.41 -5.40 -30.40
CA ILE A 94 2.67 -5.58 -29.67
C ILE A 94 2.34 -6.29 -28.38
N ALA A 95 2.80 -7.54 -28.24
CA ALA A 95 2.78 -8.25 -26.97
C ALA A 95 3.97 -7.75 -26.13
N LEU A 96 3.68 -7.04 -25.06
CA LEU A 96 4.71 -6.65 -24.10
C LEU A 96 5.07 -7.88 -23.25
N GLN A 97 6.35 -8.12 -23.05
CA GLN A 97 6.86 -9.08 -22.07
C GLN A 97 7.72 -8.31 -21.08
N ILE A 98 7.23 -8.21 -19.85
CA ILE A 98 7.88 -7.45 -18.79
C ILE A 98 8.54 -8.46 -17.85
N GLU A 99 9.87 -8.43 -17.82
CA GLU A 99 10.67 -9.33 -16.99
C GLU A 99 11.12 -8.66 -15.70
N GLY A 100 11.30 -9.46 -14.65
CA GLY A 100 11.80 -9.00 -13.35
C GLY A 100 10.75 -8.36 -12.44
N THR A 101 9.48 -8.29 -12.86
CA THR A 101 8.34 -7.89 -12.01
C THR A 101 7.07 -8.52 -12.53
N ASP A 102 6.17 -8.89 -11.61
CA ASP A 102 4.81 -9.24 -11.97
C ASP A 102 4.01 -7.96 -12.19
N VAL A 103 3.21 -7.93 -13.24
CA VAL A 103 2.35 -6.79 -13.58
C VAL A 103 0.86 -7.10 -13.40
N ALA A 104 0.51 -8.31 -13.01
CA ALA A 104 -0.87 -8.64 -12.65
C ALA A 104 -1.35 -7.78 -11.48
N GLY A 105 -2.57 -7.27 -11.54
CA GLY A 105 -3.12 -6.33 -10.55
C GLY A 105 -2.65 -4.88 -10.71
N ASN A 106 -1.63 -4.62 -11.54
CA ASN A 106 -1.23 -3.26 -11.85
C ASN A 106 -2.23 -2.57 -12.77
N LYS A 107 -2.31 -1.25 -12.68
CA LYS A 107 -3.20 -0.45 -13.52
C LYS A 107 -2.46 0.10 -14.73
N MET A 108 -3.06 -0.03 -15.90
CA MET A 108 -2.51 0.46 -17.15
C MET A 108 -3.37 1.57 -17.73
N THR A 109 -2.72 2.65 -18.15
CA THR A 109 -3.29 3.70 -18.99
C THR A 109 -2.48 3.85 -20.29
N ILE A 110 -3.13 4.26 -21.36
CA ILE A 110 -2.49 4.41 -22.67
C ILE A 110 -2.81 5.78 -23.21
N GLN A 111 -1.79 6.62 -23.37
CA GLN A 111 -1.89 7.88 -24.12
C GLN A 111 -1.52 7.63 -25.55
N LYS A 112 -2.32 8.17 -26.49
CA LYS A 112 -2.20 7.94 -27.91
C LYS A 112 -2.16 9.24 -28.68
N LEU A 113 -1.23 9.33 -29.59
CA LEU A 113 -1.23 10.32 -30.69
C LEU A 113 -1.29 9.55 -32.00
N GLU A 114 -2.46 9.46 -32.58
CA GLU A 114 -2.72 8.64 -33.74
C GLU A 114 -3.61 9.38 -34.74
N THR A 115 -3.44 9.07 -36.01
CA THR A 115 -4.19 9.70 -37.11
C THR A 115 -4.46 8.67 -38.20
N ASP A 116 -5.51 8.90 -38.96
CA ASP A 116 -5.83 8.05 -40.13
C ASP A 116 -4.97 8.40 -41.37
N SER A 117 -4.24 9.52 -41.33
CA SER A 117 -3.42 10.00 -42.43
C SER A 117 -2.06 10.53 -42.00
N ILE A 118 -1.00 10.19 -42.71
CA ILE A 118 0.36 10.73 -42.51
C ILE A 118 0.46 12.25 -42.77
N THR A 119 -0.52 12.84 -43.43
CA THR A 119 -0.58 14.27 -43.71
C THR A 119 -1.47 15.03 -42.76
N ALA A 120 -2.04 14.35 -41.74
CA ALA A 120 -2.85 15.01 -40.75
C ALA A 120 -2.02 16.04 -39.98
N ALA A 121 -2.54 17.21 -39.82
CA ALA A 121 -1.89 18.32 -39.13
C ALA A 121 -2.93 19.21 -38.48
N ASN A 122 -2.50 19.93 -37.45
CA ASN A 122 -3.31 20.99 -36.88
C ASN A 122 -3.20 22.26 -37.78
N THR A 123 -4.28 22.97 -37.90
CA THR A 123 -4.39 24.23 -38.66
C THR A 123 -4.99 25.32 -37.78
N PRO A 124 -4.95 26.58 -38.20
CA PRO A 124 -5.64 27.65 -37.46
C PRO A 124 -7.14 27.42 -37.28
N GLU A 125 -7.75 26.77 -38.29
CA GLU A 125 -9.19 26.47 -38.35
C GLU A 125 -9.53 25.24 -37.48
N GLU A 126 -8.60 24.27 -37.41
CA GLU A 126 -8.74 23.03 -36.65
C GLU A 126 -7.49 22.80 -35.82
N PRO A 127 -7.28 23.58 -34.73
CA PRO A 127 -6.02 23.57 -33.97
C PRO A 127 -5.82 22.30 -33.12
N THR A 128 -6.84 21.45 -33.02
CA THR A 128 -6.86 20.20 -32.27
C THR A 128 -7.28 19.00 -33.12
N ALA A 129 -7.19 19.10 -34.46
CA ALA A 129 -7.51 17.99 -35.38
C ALA A 129 -6.66 16.73 -35.05
N VAL A 130 -5.41 16.96 -34.64
CA VAL A 130 -4.51 15.94 -34.09
C VAL A 130 -4.21 16.30 -32.65
N GLN A 131 -4.62 15.47 -31.72
CA GLN A 131 -4.41 15.67 -30.27
C GLN A 131 -4.18 14.34 -29.57
N VAL A 132 -3.67 14.41 -28.35
CA VAL A 132 -3.50 13.23 -27.50
C VAL A 132 -4.87 12.78 -27.00
N THR A 133 -5.12 11.49 -27.10
CA THR A 133 -6.24 10.80 -26.46
C THR A 133 -5.70 9.84 -25.40
N GLU A 134 -6.52 9.50 -24.42
CA GLU A 134 -6.16 8.56 -23.37
C GLU A 134 -7.27 7.52 -23.23
N ASP A 135 -6.88 6.24 -23.17
CA ASP A 135 -7.81 5.15 -22.91
C ASP A 135 -8.17 5.12 -21.41
N ALA A 136 -9.33 4.55 -21.11
CA ALA A 136 -9.71 4.28 -19.73
C ALA A 136 -8.67 3.38 -19.05
N GLU A 137 -8.44 3.63 -17.77
CA GLU A 137 -7.57 2.80 -16.93
C GLU A 137 -8.13 1.36 -16.85
N VAL A 138 -7.24 0.38 -17.02
CA VAL A 138 -7.57 -1.04 -16.90
C VAL A 138 -6.61 -1.72 -15.93
N GLU A 139 -7.11 -2.68 -15.19
CA GLU A 139 -6.31 -3.58 -14.38
C GLU A 139 -5.76 -4.72 -15.24
N LEU A 140 -4.49 -5.04 -15.07
CA LEU A 140 -3.82 -6.07 -15.85
C LEU A 140 -3.98 -7.44 -15.19
N GLU A 141 -4.34 -8.45 -15.98
CA GLU A 141 -4.30 -9.85 -15.57
C GLU A 141 -2.92 -10.50 -15.81
N GLY A 142 -2.03 -9.80 -16.51
CA GLY A 142 -0.69 -10.24 -16.90
C GLY A 142 -0.10 -9.30 -17.95
N ASN A 143 0.89 -9.77 -18.71
CA ASN A 143 1.53 -8.98 -19.75
C ASN A 143 0.53 -8.55 -20.85
N PRO A 144 0.41 -7.24 -21.12
CA PRO A 144 -0.61 -6.75 -22.05
C PRO A 144 -0.22 -6.85 -23.53
N ILE A 145 -1.23 -6.86 -24.39
CA ILE A 145 -1.08 -6.66 -25.83
C ILE A 145 -1.55 -5.24 -26.18
N ILE A 146 -0.67 -4.45 -26.78
CA ILE A 146 -0.95 -3.07 -27.19
C ILE A 146 -1.23 -3.03 -28.69
N ASN A 147 -2.39 -2.53 -29.07
CA ASN A 147 -2.70 -2.24 -30.45
C ASN A 147 -2.14 -0.86 -30.84
N LEU A 148 -1.22 -0.83 -31.79
CA LEU A 148 -0.64 0.37 -32.36
C LEU A 148 -1.22 0.59 -33.75
N LYS A 149 -1.98 1.64 -33.94
CA LYS A 149 -2.38 2.05 -35.30
C LYS A 149 -1.16 2.44 -36.12
N LYS A 150 -1.28 2.35 -37.43
CA LYS A 150 -0.32 2.96 -38.35
C LYS A 150 -0.16 4.45 -38.00
N HIS A 151 1.04 4.99 -38.20
CA HIS A 151 1.38 6.41 -37.94
C HIS A 151 1.08 6.84 -36.49
N SER A 152 1.30 5.97 -35.49
CA SER A 152 1.00 6.29 -34.10
C SER A 152 2.23 6.45 -33.26
N PHE A 153 2.09 7.29 -32.23
CA PHE A 153 2.97 7.38 -31.09
C PHE A 153 2.12 7.15 -29.83
N VAL A 154 2.54 6.20 -29.00
CA VAL A 154 1.78 5.76 -27.84
C VAL A 154 2.70 5.71 -26.62
N ILE A 155 2.22 6.16 -25.47
CA ILE A 155 2.86 5.89 -24.19
C ILE A 155 1.93 5.03 -23.35
N VAL A 156 2.41 3.83 -23.01
CA VAL A 156 1.78 2.94 -22.05
C VAL A 156 2.37 3.23 -20.68
N ARG A 157 1.53 3.55 -19.71
CA ARG A 157 1.90 3.65 -18.32
C ARG A 157 1.33 2.45 -17.57
N ILE A 158 2.17 1.71 -16.87
CA ILE A 158 1.76 0.64 -15.96
C ILE A 158 2.10 1.12 -14.55
N ALA A 159 1.08 1.53 -13.81
CA ALA A 159 1.22 1.94 -12.42
C ALA A 159 1.41 0.70 -11.55
N LYS A 160 2.49 0.67 -10.75
CA LYS A 160 2.70 -0.38 -9.78
C LYS A 160 1.50 -0.43 -8.82
N ALA A 161 0.97 -1.63 -8.60
CA ALA A 161 -0.08 -1.83 -7.61
C ALA A 161 0.43 -1.33 -6.24
N VAL A 162 -0.34 -0.45 -5.63
CA VAL A 162 -0.10 -0.06 -4.23
C VAL A 162 -0.78 -1.13 -3.40
N GLU A 163 0.01 -1.96 -2.73
CA GLU A 163 -0.53 -2.86 -1.71
C GLU A 163 -1.28 -2.00 -0.68
N PRO A 164 -2.52 -2.37 -0.33
CA PRO A 164 -3.21 -1.66 0.74
C PRO A 164 -2.36 -1.74 2.02
N GLU A 165 -2.28 -0.64 2.75
CA GLU A 165 -1.62 -0.67 4.05
C GLU A 165 -2.26 -1.75 4.92
N ALA A 166 -1.42 -2.54 5.60
CA ALA A 166 -1.90 -3.59 6.48
C ALA A 166 -2.73 -3.00 7.62
N ASP A 167 -3.88 -3.61 7.90
CA ASP A 167 -4.66 -3.27 9.09
C ASP A 167 -3.97 -3.83 10.34
N LYS A 168 -3.47 -2.93 11.17
CA LYS A 168 -2.74 -3.23 12.41
C LYS A 168 -3.58 -3.08 13.66
N SER A 169 -4.87 -2.80 13.53
CA SER A 169 -5.75 -2.47 14.65
C SER A 169 -5.86 -3.58 15.68
N GLU A 170 -5.98 -4.84 15.24
CA GLU A 170 -6.06 -6.00 16.14
C GLU A 170 -4.72 -6.26 16.82
N LEU A 171 -3.60 -6.16 16.11
CA LEU A 171 -2.27 -6.30 16.70
C LEU A 171 -2.01 -5.21 17.75
N GLN A 172 -2.37 -3.96 17.47
CA GLN A 172 -2.26 -2.87 18.44
C GLN A 172 -3.09 -3.14 19.69
N ALA A 173 -4.33 -3.60 19.53
CA ALA A 173 -5.19 -3.96 20.65
C ALA A 173 -4.61 -5.11 21.50
N ALA A 174 -3.98 -6.10 20.86
CA ALA A 174 -3.31 -7.19 21.57
C ALA A 174 -2.09 -6.69 22.36
N VAL A 175 -1.27 -5.82 21.79
CA VAL A 175 -0.13 -5.18 22.48
C VAL A 175 -0.61 -4.35 23.67
N ASP A 176 -1.65 -3.54 23.50
CA ASP A 176 -2.23 -2.72 24.57
C ASP A 176 -2.78 -3.59 25.70
N ALA A 177 -3.42 -4.72 25.36
CA ALA A 177 -3.92 -5.68 26.34
C ALA A 177 -2.78 -6.31 27.16
N VAL A 178 -1.63 -6.60 26.54
CA VAL A 178 -0.43 -7.10 27.25
C VAL A 178 0.17 -6.02 28.15
N ALA A 179 0.25 -4.78 27.64
CA ALA A 179 0.76 -3.64 28.42
C ALA A 179 -0.10 -3.32 29.66
N GLY A 180 -1.38 -3.73 29.64
CA GLY A 180 -2.30 -3.60 30.77
C GLY A 180 -2.15 -4.69 31.83
N LEU A 181 -1.37 -5.73 31.57
CA LEU A 181 -1.15 -6.82 32.54
C LEU A 181 -0.19 -6.38 33.67
N ASN A 182 -0.47 -6.86 34.87
CA ASN A 182 0.48 -6.70 35.99
C ASN A 182 1.46 -7.87 36.02
N GLU A 183 2.71 -7.61 35.59
CA GLU A 183 3.78 -8.60 35.54
C GLU A 183 3.93 -9.39 36.90
N ALA A 184 3.75 -8.70 38.03
CA ALA A 184 3.88 -9.31 39.36
C ALA A 184 2.88 -10.45 39.60
N TYR A 185 1.79 -10.51 38.81
CA TYR A 185 0.74 -11.52 38.95
C TYR A 185 1.04 -12.84 38.24
N TYR A 186 2.12 -12.91 37.48
CA TYR A 186 2.46 -14.09 36.68
C TYR A 186 3.78 -14.72 37.15
N GLU A 187 3.87 -16.04 37.02
CA GLU A 187 5.08 -16.80 37.38
C GLU A 187 6.14 -16.71 36.27
N ASN A 188 5.70 -16.59 35.01
CA ASN A 188 6.48 -16.72 33.80
C ASN A 188 6.23 -15.57 32.84
N PHE A 189 6.18 -14.33 33.31
CA PHE A 189 5.84 -13.18 32.43
C PHE A 189 6.88 -12.93 31.33
N ASP A 190 8.10 -13.42 31.49
CA ASP A 190 9.19 -13.33 30.52
C ASP A 190 8.91 -14.06 29.19
N VAL A 191 8.03 -15.07 29.19
CA VAL A 191 7.69 -15.82 27.96
C VAL A 191 7.04 -14.94 26.89
N ILE A 192 6.47 -13.79 27.25
CA ILE A 192 5.81 -12.90 26.32
C ILE A 192 6.74 -11.81 25.77
N ALA A 193 7.93 -11.62 26.35
CA ALA A 193 8.79 -10.48 26.07
C ALA A 193 9.26 -10.40 24.62
N ASP A 194 9.68 -11.53 24.05
CA ASP A 194 10.20 -11.58 22.67
C ASP A 194 9.09 -11.34 21.65
N GLU A 195 7.91 -11.93 21.85
CA GLU A 195 6.77 -11.76 20.96
C GLU A 195 6.18 -10.35 21.06
N LEU A 196 6.19 -9.75 22.23
CA LEU A 196 5.79 -8.35 22.40
C LEU A 196 6.75 -7.39 21.67
N ALA A 197 8.06 -7.67 21.73
CA ALA A 197 9.05 -6.88 21.00
C ALA A 197 8.84 -7.02 19.49
N ALA A 198 8.68 -8.24 18.98
CA ALA A 198 8.41 -8.51 17.56
C ALA A 198 7.10 -7.85 17.09
N ALA A 199 6.04 -7.90 17.89
CA ALA A 199 4.77 -7.23 17.58
C ALA A 199 4.95 -5.70 17.45
N ASN A 200 5.72 -5.09 18.36
CA ASN A 200 6.02 -3.65 18.30
C ASN A 200 6.86 -3.27 17.07
N GLU A 201 7.80 -4.12 16.65
CA GLU A 201 8.57 -3.90 15.41
C GLU A 201 7.64 -3.92 14.19
N VAL A 202 6.72 -4.88 14.08
CA VAL A 202 5.74 -4.95 13.00
C VAL A 202 4.78 -3.75 13.01
N LEU A 203 4.36 -3.28 14.18
CA LEU A 203 3.54 -2.07 14.32
C LEU A 203 4.27 -0.83 13.81
N ALA A 204 5.56 -0.72 14.08
CA ALA A 204 6.40 0.41 13.68
C ALA A 204 6.79 0.38 12.19
N ASP A 205 6.80 -0.79 11.54
CA ASP A 205 7.15 -0.91 10.12
C ASP A 205 6.00 -0.46 9.22
N GLY A 206 6.14 0.72 8.60
CA GLY A 206 5.17 1.26 7.62
C GLY A 206 4.97 0.42 6.36
N LYS A 207 5.81 -0.63 6.16
CA LYS A 207 5.75 -1.54 5.01
C LYS A 207 5.37 -2.96 5.38
N ALA A 208 5.03 -3.21 6.63
CA ALA A 208 4.59 -4.53 7.08
C ALA A 208 3.40 -5.01 6.24
N THR A 209 3.47 -6.25 5.79
CA THR A 209 2.37 -6.90 5.07
C THR A 209 1.28 -7.37 6.04
N GLN A 210 0.06 -7.60 5.54
CA GLN A 210 -1.02 -8.15 6.37
C GLN A 210 -0.66 -9.53 6.93
N GLU A 211 0.12 -10.33 6.18
CA GLU A 211 0.60 -11.63 6.65
C GLU A 211 1.51 -11.50 7.87
N GLN A 212 2.48 -10.56 7.83
CA GLN A 212 3.36 -10.28 8.97
C GLN A 212 2.58 -9.78 10.19
N VAL A 213 1.57 -8.93 9.98
CA VAL A 213 0.70 -8.45 11.07
C VAL A 213 -0.08 -9.61 11.70
N ASN A 214 -0.66 -10.48 10.88
CA ASN A 214 -1.43 -11.63 11.35
C ASN A 214 -0.55 -12.66 12.07
N GLU A 215 0.68 -12.88 11.60
CA GLU A 215 1.65 -13.76 12.24
C GLU A 215 2.07 -13.22 13.61
N ALA A 216 2.43 -11.93 13.69
CA ALA A 216 2.80 -11.29 14.95
C ALA A 216 1.64 -11.32 15.98
N LEU A 217 0.40 -11.09 15.53
CA LEU A 217 -0.79 -11.21 16.38
C LEU A 217 -0.94 -12.64 16.92
N THR A 218 -0.85 -13.63 16.04
CA THR A 218 -0.98 -15.04 16.42
C THR A 218 0.07 -15.45 17.46
N ASN A 219 1.32 -15.07 17.24
CA ASN A 219 2.42 -15.38 18.14
C ASN A 219 2.25 -14.71 19.51
N LEU A 220 1.87 -13.42 19.52
CA LEU A 220 1.64 -12.68 20.76
C LEU A 220 0.46 -13.27 21.56
N GLU A 221 -0.63 -13.65 20.90
CA GLU A 221 -1.77 -14.31 21.56
C GLU A 221 -1.41 -15.69 22.09
N ALA A 222 -0.60 -16.46 21.37
CA ALA A 222 -0.09 -17.74 21.83
C ALA A 222 0.78 -17.60 23.10
N ALA A 223 1.75 -16.67 23.08
CA ALA A 223 2.59 -16.38 24.24
C ALA A 223 1.76 -15.90 25.44
N LYS A 224 0.75 -15.06 25.21
CA LYS A 224 -0.18 -14.63 26.25
C LYS A 224 -0.96 -15.78 26.86
N ALA A 225 -1.35 -16.78 26.07
CA ALA A 225 -2.05 -17.96 26.55
C ALA A 225 -1.19 -18.88 27.40
N GLU A 226 0.15 -18.80 27.31
CA GLU A 226 1.10 -19.53 28.12
C GLU A 226 1.37 -18.88 29.49
N LEU A 227 0.85 -17.67 29.73
CA LEU A 227 1.04 -17.00 31.02
C LEU A 227 0.36 -17.78 32.17
N ILE A 228 1.13 -18.02 33.23
CA ILE A 228 0.68 -18.71 34.43
C ILE A 228 0.45 -17.69 35.52
N MET A 229 -0.83 -17.45 35.84
CA MET A 229 -1.18 -16.54 36.92
C MET A 229 -0.90 -17.21 38.27
N LYS A 230 -0.21 -16.51 39.19
CA LYS A 230 0.10 -16.95 40.54
C LYS A 230 -1.17 -17.19 41.33
N ASP A 231 -1.08 -18.13 42.27
CA ASP A 231 -2.14 -18.34 43.25
C ASP A 231 -2.17 -17.21 44.29
N ALA A 232 -3.35 -16.92 44.82
CA ALA A 232 -3.50 -15.98 45.93
C ALA A 232 -2.81 -16.49 47.19
N GLU A 233 -2.31 -15.56 48.00
CA GLU A 233 -1.67 -15.87 49.26
C GLU A 233 -2.70 -16.03 50.40
N TYR A 234 -2.77 -17.21 50.98
CA TYR A 234 -3.70 -17.53 52.06
C TYR A 234 -3.10 -17.41 53.49
N GLY A 235 -1.88 -16.90 53.60
CA GLY A 235 -1.18 -16.80 54.89
C GLY A 235 -1.98 -16.09 55.99
N LYS A 236 -2.70 -15.01 55.63
CA LYS A 236 -3.57 -14.30 56.59
C LYS A 236 -4.78 -15.13 57.01
N VAL A 237 -5.43 -15.81 56.06
CA VAL A 237 -6.56 -16.69 56.33
C VAL A 237 -6.15 -17.84 57.27
N ASP A 238 -5.01 -18.47 56.94
CA ASP A 238 -4.48 -19.58 57.74
C ASP A 238 -4.11 -19.13 59.17
N ALA A 239 -3.55 -17.91 59.31
CA ALA A 239 -3.26 -17.32 60.61
C ALA A 239 -4.54 -17.02 61.41
N ALA A 240 -5.56 -16.40 60.75
CA ALA A 240 -6.84 -16.11 61.40
C ALA A 240 -7.57 -17.37 61.85
N ILE A 241 -7.57 -18.44 61.02
CA ILE A 241 -8.12 -19.74 61.40
C ILE A 241 -7.37 -20.31 62.60
N ALA A 242 -6.03 -20.30 62.57
CA ALA A 242 -5.21 -20.83 63.67
C ALA A 242 -5.40 -20.06 64.94
N GLU A 243 -5.62 -18.77 64.94
CA GLU A 243 -5.95 -18.00 66.17
C GLU A 243 -7.37 -18.31 66.63
N ALA A 244 -8.35 -18.39 65.75
CA ALA A 244 -9.72 -18.77 66.11
C ALA A 244 -9.82 -20.15 66.73
N GLU A 245 -9.01 -21.13 66.26
CA GLU A 245 -8.95 -22.49 66.80
C GLU A 245 -8.38 -22.56 68.21
N LYS A 246 -7.58 -21.57 68.63
CA LYS A 246 -7.07 -21.49 70.05
C LYS A 246 -8.11 -21.01 71.03
N LEU A 247 -9.19 -20.38 70.56
CA LEU A 247 -10.23 -19.84 71.43
C LEU A 247 -11.05 -20.97 72.06
N ASN A 248 -11.36 -20.84 73.35
CA ASN A 248 -12.24 -21.76 74.01
C ASN A 248 -13.71 -21.37 73.76
N LYS A 249 -14.41 -22.15 72.95
CA LYS A 249 -15.81 -21.85 72.51
C LYS A 249 -16.78 -21.60 73.65
N LYS A 250 -16.49 -22.18 74.87
CA LYS A 250 -17.32 -22.05 76.09
C LYS A 250 -17.25 -20.65 76.71
N ASP A 251 -16.23 -19.88 76.37
CA ASP A 251 -16.02 -18.54 76.89
C ASP A 251 -16.81 -17.48 76.09
N TYR A 252 -17.46 -17.90 75.02
CA TYR A 252 -18.23 -17.03 74.13
C TYR A 252 -19.72 -17.36 74.18
N LYS A 253 -20.56 -16.31 74.09
CA LYS A 253 -21.99 -16.43 74.15
C LYS A 253 -22.55 -17.01 72.78
N ASP A 254 -21.88 -16.76 71.70
CA ASP A 254 -22.15 -17.29 70.39
C ASP A 254 -20.85 -17.36 69.56
N PHE A 255 -20.45 -18.55 69.18
CA PHE A 255 -19.25 -18.82 68.41
C PHE A 255 -19.59 -19.21 66.96
N SER A 256 -20.90 -19.26 66.62
CA SER A 256 -21.37 -19.72 65.30
C SER A 256 -20.88 -18.88 64.17
N LYS A 257 -20.75 -17.56 64.33
CA LYS A 257 -20.27 -16.63 63.31
C LYS A 257 -18.84 -16.92 62.88
N VAL A 258 -17.96 -17.24 63.83
CA VAL A 258 -16.56 -17.60 63.51
C VAL A 258 -16.53 -18.92 62.74
N GLU A 259 -17.34 -19.94 63.18
CA GLU A 259 -17.42 -21.22 62.46
C GLU A 259 -17.99 -21.07 61.06
N GLU A 260 -18.99 -20.20 60.86
CA GLU A 260 -19.54 -19.86 59.53
C GLU A 260 -18.50 -19.16 58.67
N ALA A 261 -17.73 -18.19 59.21
CA ALA A 261 -16.70 -17.47 58.50
C ALA A 261 -15.58 -18.42 58.02
N ILE A 262 -15.13 -19.35 58.89
CA ILE A 262 -14.15 -20.39 58.56
C ILE A 262 -14.70 -21.33 57.48
N ALA A 263 -15.94 -21.76 57.59
CA ALA A 263 -16.57 -22.65 56.62
C ALA A 263 -16.79 -21.96 55.26
N ALA A 264 -16.91 -20.62 55.22
CA ALA A 264 -17.07 -19.83 54.02
C ALA A 264 -15.76 -19.54 53.25
N VAL A 265 -14.60 -20.01 53.78
CA VAL A 265 -13.31 -19.80 53.08
C VAL A 265 -13.27 -20.59 51.79
N VAL A 266 -13.04 -19.86 50.66
CA VAL A 266 -12.86 -20.43 49.34
C VAL A 266 -11.38 -20.45 48.99
N ARG A 267 -10.84 -21.64 48.72
CA ARG A 267 -9.44 -21.86 48.33
C ARG A 267 -9.29 -21.90 46.81
N GLY A 268 -8.06 -21.71 46.31
CA GLY A 268 -7.74 -21.83 44.90
C GLY A 268 -7.99 -20.56 44.06
N LYS A 269 -8.19 -19.42 44.71
CA LYS A 269 -8.26 -18.11 44.04
C LYS A 269 -6.89 -17.72 43.51
N LYS A 270 -6.89 -16.88 42.48
CA LYS A 270 -5.69 -16.32 41.88
C LYS A 270 -5.31 -14.98 42.55
N ILE A 271 -4.08 -14.53 42.28
CA ILE A 271 -3.49 -13.33 42.91
C ILE A 271 -4.27 -12.03 42.61
N ASP A 272 -4.95 -11.95 41.49
CA ASP A 272 -5.83 -10.83 41.15
C ASP A 272 -7.07 -10.73 42.05
N GLU A 273 -7.43 -11.84 42.70
CA GLU A 273 -8.49 -11.94 43.69
C GLU A 273 -7.96 -11.83 45.17
N GLN A 274 -6.69 -11.41 45.36
CA GLN A 274 -6.08 -11.33 46.69
C GLN A 274 -6.90 -10.50 47.70
N THR A 275 -7.53 -9.44 47.24
CA THR A 275 -8.40 -8.60 48.08
C THR A 275 -9.58 -9.39 48.67
N GLU A 276 -10.15 -10.33 47.90
CA GLU A 276 -11.22 -11.19 48.39
C GLU A 276 -10.71 -12.19 49.41
N VAL A 277 -9.51 -12.74 49.21
CA VAL A 277 -8.85 -13.65 50.16
C VAL A 277 -8.53 -12.92 51.46
N ASP A 278 -8.00 -11.69 51.39
CA ASP A 278 -7.76 -10.88 52.59
C ASP A 278 -9.07 -10.54 53.34
N ALA A 279 -10.16 -10.31 52.62
CA ALA A 279 -11.47 -10.10 53.23
C ALA A 279 -12.02 -11.35 53.96
N MET A 280 -11.67 -12.58 53.52
CA MET A 280 -12.01 -13.81 54.25
C MET A 280 -11.29 -13.87 55.58
N ALA A 281 -10.00 -13.50 55.60
CA ALA A 281 -9.24 -13.44 56.88
C ALA A 281 -9.90 -12.46 57.87
N GLN A 282 -10.23 -11.25 57.39
CA GLN A 282 -10.88 -10.22 58.22
C GLN A 282 -12.22 -10.69 58.81
N ARG A 283 -13.04 -11.41 58.04
CA ARG A 283 -14.33 -11.93 58.53
C ARG A 283 -14.17 -12.97 59.66
N ILE A 284 -13.03 -13.68 59.71
CA ILE A 284 -12.73 -14.63 60.78
C ILE A 284 -12.28 -13.89 62.03
N GLU A 285 -11.59 -12.75 61.87
CA GLU A 285 -11.05 -11.94 62.97
C GLU A 285 -12.14 -11.04 63.62
N ASP A 286 -13.18 -10.60 62.89
CA ASP A 286 -14.29 -9.78 63.35
C ASP A 286 -15.30 -10.59 64.19
#